data_f9d78f0fbf98f8ce1227b56c2ca84be1
#
_entry.id   f9d78f0fbf98f8ce1227b56c2ca84be1
#
_cell.length_a   1.000
_cell.length_b   1.000
_cell.length_c   1.000
_cell.angle_alpha   90.00
_cell.angle_beta   90.00
_cell.angle_gamma   90.00
#
_symmetry.space_group_name_H-M   'P 1'
#
loop_
_entity.id
_entity.type
_entity.pdbx_description
1 polymer ?
#
loop_
_entity_poly.entity_id
_entity_poly.type
_entity_poly.pdbx_seq_one_letter_code
_entity_poly.pdbx_strand_id
1 'polypeptide(L)'
;DSTILATNQGAVRRGAASVNINIEHGDFEEWLEIREPKGDVNRQSLNLHQCAVIGDKFMRKLESGDEVARRKWSKLLQKRKATGEPYILFKGNTNKANPDAYKNNGLKVHMTNICSEIVLHTDENHSFVCCLSSVNLAKYDEWKDTNLVYDAIWFLDGVLEEFIQKAKGLNGFENSVRSAVKGRALGLGVL
;
A
#
# COMPACT_ATOMS: atom_id res chain seq x y z
N ASP A 1 12.83 8.20 -7.99
CA ASP A 1 12.23 9.54 -8.12
C ASP A 1 11.97 9.93 -9.58
N SER A 2 12.93 9.81 -10.49
CA SER A 2 12.80 10.27 -11.88
C SER A 2 11.60 9.68 -12.62
N THR A 3 11.33 8.39 -12.43
CA THR A 3 10.15 7.72 -13.02
C THR A 3 8.85 8.34 -12.52
N ILE A 4 8.76 8.61 -11.22
CA ILE A 4 7.57 9.23 -10.61
C ILE A 4 7.37 10.65 -11.14
N LEU A 5 8.45 11.41 -11.25
CA LEU A 5 8.41 12.76 -11.85
C LEU A 5 7.97 12.73 -13.31
N ALA A 6 8.45 11.75 -14.10
CA ALA A 6 8.06 11.57 -15.49
C ALA A 6 6.57 11.19 -15.68
N THR A 7 5.96 10.55 -14.70
CA THR A 7 4.53 10.16 -14.74
C THR A 7 3.58 11.22 -14.18
N ASN A 8 4.10 12.38 -13.76
CA ASN A 8 3.26 13.48 -13.31
C ASN A 8 2.38 14.02 -14.45
N GLN A 9 1.08 14.08 -14.18
CA GLN A 9 0.10 14.62 -15.12
C GLN A 9 -0.07 16.14 -14.92
N GLY A 10 0.87 16.93 -15.39
CA GLY A 10 0.86 18.38 -15.21
C GLY A 10 0.92 18.79 -13.74
N ALA A 11 0.44 19.99 -13.41
CA ALA A 11 0.44 20.51 -12.05
C ALA A 11 -0.77 20.05 -11.20
N VAL A 12 -1.76 19.37 -11.81
CA VAL A 12 -3.06 19.12 -11.16
C VAL A 12 -3.03 17.86 -10.29
N ARG A 13 -2.41 16.76 -10.78
CA ARG A 13 -2.29 15.51 -10.02
C ARG A 13 -0.89 14.94 -10.18
N ARG A 14 -0.14 14.94 -9.09
CA ARG A 14 1.21 14.40 -9.07
C ARG A 14 1.19 12.88 -8.91
N GLY A 15 2.14 12.20 -9.60
CA GLY A 15 2.43 10.81 -9.35
C GLY A 15 3.05 10.65 -7.97
N ALA A 16 2.73 9.53 -7.30
CA ALA A 16 3.34 9.16 -6.04
C ALA A 16 3.52 7.63 -6.01
N ALA A 17 4.55 7.16 -5.33
CA ALA A 17 4.82 5.74 -5.17
C ALA A 17 5.38 5.42 -3.80
N SER A 18 5.18 4.17 -3.35
CA SER A 18 5.87 3.65 -2.19
C SER A 18 6.65 2.37 -2.53
N VAL A 19 7.77 2.18 -1.84
CA VAL A 19 8.56 0.94 -1.92
C VAL A 19 8.44 0.20 -0.61
N ASN A 20 8.02 -1.05 -0.71
CA ASN A 20 7.88 -1.94 0.42
C ASN A 20 9.10 -2.88 0.47
N ILE A 21 9.82 -2.94 1.60
CA ILE A 21 10.97 -3.81 1.78
C ILE A 21 10.86 -4.61 3.07
N ASN A 22 11.33 -5.86 3.04
CA ASN A 22 11.40 -6.66 4.25
C ASN A 22 12.52 -6.16 5.17
N ILE A 23 12.25 -6.02 6.46
CA ILE A 23 13.26 -5.58 7.46
C ILE A 23 14.48 -6.50 7.51
N GLU A 24 14.34 -7.77 7.12
CA GLU A 24 15.45 -8.73 7.04
C GLU A 24 16.24 -8.64 5.71
N HIS A 25 15.84 -7.78 4.76
CA HIS A 25 16.57 -7.59 3.50
C HIS A 25 17.98 -7.05 3.76
N GLY A 26 18.93 -7.42 2.89
CA GLY A 26 20.33 -6.97 3.00
C GLY A 26 20.46 -5.45 2.92
N ASP A 27 19.76 -4.83 2.01
CA ASP A 27 19.81 -3.38 1.74
C ASP A 27 18.89 -2.56 2.64
N PHE A 28 18.23 -3.18 3.63
CA PHE A 28 17.24 -2.49 4.47
C PHE A 28 17.79 -1.24 5.15
N GLU A 29 19.01 -1.32 5.70
CA GLU A 29 19.61 -0.18 6.41
C GLU A 29 19.99 0.97 5.47
N GLU A 30 20.47 0.65 4.27
CA GLU A 30 20.75 1.67 3.25
C GLU A 30 19.44 2.29 2.74
N TRP A 31 18.42 1.47 2.48
CA TRP A 31 17.10 1.92 2.06
C TRP A 31 16.45 2.88 3.08
N LEU A 32 16.70 2.74 4.37
CA LEU A 32 16.21 3.68 5.39
C LEU A 32 16.80 5.10 5.23
N GLU A 33 17.98 5.23 4.61
CA GLU A 33 18.67 6.52 4.47
C GLU A 33 18.23 7.30 3.22
N ILE A 34 17.61 6.66 2.22
CA ILE A 34 17.36 7.30 0.91
C ILE A 34 16.46 8.53 0.95
N ARG A 35 15.64 8.70 2.00
CA ARG A 35 14.79 9.88 2.19
C ARG A 35 15.44 11.01 2.97
N GLU A 36 16.65 10.84 3.45
CA GLU A 36 17.35 11.93 4.11
C GLU A 36 17.99 12.86 3.07
N PRO A 37 17.80 14.18 3.18
CA PRO A 37 18.37 15.15 2.26
C PRO A 37 19.84 15.41 2.59
N LYS A 38 20.65 14.36 2.67
CA LYS A 38 22.09 14.43 2.97
C LYS A 38 22.85 13.33 2.23
N GLY A 39 24.16 13.52 2.07
CA GLY A 39 25.02 12.57 1.36
C GLY A 39 24.93 12.70 -0.16
N ASP A 40 25.20 11.59 -0.87
CA ASP A 40 25.20 11.55 -2.33
C ASP A 40 23.77 11.67 -2.88
N VAL A 41 23.54 12.70 -3.70
CA VAL A 41 22.25 12.99 -4.34
C VAL A 41 21.75 11.81 -5.19
N ASN A 42 22.67 11.04 -5.82
CA ASN A 42 22.31 9.89 -6.63
C ASN A 42 21.74 8.70 -5.80
N ARG A 43 21.95 8.75 -4.48
CA ARG A 43 21.42 7.75 -3.53
C ARG A 43 20.19 8.24 -2.79
N GLN A 44 19.67 9.41 -3.14
CA GLN A 44 18.48 10.00 -2.50
C GLN A 44 17.23 9.74 -3.34
N SER A 45 16.12 9.56 -2.64
CA SER A 45 14.78 9.37 -3.23
C SER A 45 13.73 10.06 -2.34
N LEU A 46 13.73 11.38 -2.36
CA LEU A 46 12.98 12.21 -1.40
C LEU A 46 11.45 12.16 -1.62
N ASN A 47 11.01 11.84 -2.83
CA ASN A 47 9.59 11.77 -3.19
C ASN A 47 9.02 10.34 -3.16
N LEU A 48 9.86 9.35 -2.82
CA LEU A 48 9.44 7.96 -2.73
C LEU A 48 9.06 7.62 -1.28
N HIS A 49 7.82 7.22 -1.07
CA HIS A 49 7.38 6.76 0.25
C HIS A 49 7.93 5.36 0.56
N GLN A 50 8.07 5.08 1.85
CA GLN A 50 8.70 3.86 2.33
C GLN A 50 7.75 3.08 3.23
N CYS A 51 7.72 1.74 3.08
CA CYS A 51 7.04 0.84 3.99
C CYS A 51 7.93 -0.35 4.36
N ALA A 52 8.19 -0.53 5.64
CA ALA A 52 8.92 -1.68 6.17
C ALA A 52 7.96 -2.85 6.42
N VAL A 53 8.20 -3.97 5.77
CA VAL A 53 7.42 -5.20 5.95
C VAL A 53 8.06 -6.06 7.04
N ILE A 54 7.30 -6.34 8.10
CA ILE A 54 7.74 -7.07 9.28
C ILE A 54 7.06 -8.44 9.32
N GLY A 55 7.85 -9.51 9.27
CA GLY A 55 7.36 -10.87 9.41
C GLY A 55 7.38 -11.37 10.87
N ASP A 56 6.56 -12.37 11.20
CA ASP A 56 6.50 -12.98 12.53
C ASP A 56 7.86 -13.56 12.97
N LYS A 57 8.66 -14.05 12.03
CA LYS A 57 10.00 -14.57 12.33
C LYS A 57 10.91 -13.48 12.89
N PHE A 58 10.89 -12.29 12.30
CA PHE A 58 11.66 -11.15 12.80
C PHE A 58 11.20 -10.73 14.20
N MET A 59 9.87 -10.68 14.43
CA MET A 59 9.33 -10.32 15.76
C MET A 59 9.76 -11.32 16.83
N ARG A 60 9.75 -12.61 16.55
CA ARG A 60 10.27 -13.63 17.49
C ARG A 60 11.77 -13.45 17.80
N LYS A 61 12.59 -13.11 16.79
CA LYS A 61 14.01 -12.76 17.04
C LYS A 61 14.15 -11.54 17.94
N LEU A 62 13.33 -10.51 17.68
CA LEU A 62 13.35 -9.28 18.49
C LEU A 62 13.00 -9.58 19.96
N GLU A 63 11.95 -10.37 20.20
CA GLU A 63 11.48 -10.79 21.52
C GLU A 63 12.53 -11.66 22.24
N SER A 64 13.20 -12.56 21.52
CA SER A 64 14.26 -13.40 22.10
C SER A 64 15.57 -12.65 22.38
N GLY A 65 15.66 -11.38 22.02
CA GLY A 65 16.82 -10.55 22.32
C GLY A 65 17.93 -10.57 21.28
N ASP A 66 17.66 -11.05 20.06
CA ASP A 66 18.63 -11.04 18.97
C ASP A 66 19.16 -9.61 18.73
N GLU A 67 20.47 -9.44 18.81
CA GLU A 67 21.12 -8.11 18.73
C GLU A 67 20.94 -7.46 17.35
N VAL A 68 20.98 -8.26 16.29
CA VAL A 68 20.81 -7.74 14.92
C VAL A 68 19.36 -7.26 14.71
N ALA A 69 18.39 -8.03 15.21
CA ALA A 69 16.99 -7.64 15.14
C ALA A 69 16.73 -6.36 15.95
N ARG A 70 17.27 -6.27 17.16
CA ARG A 70 17.17 -5.07 18.02
C ARG A 70 17.78 -3.84 17.37
N ARG A 71 18.96 -3.98 16.76
CA ARG A 71 19.61 -2.87 16.05
C ARG A 71 18.77 -2.38 14.87
N LYS A 72 18.31 -3.29 14.01
CA LYS A 72 17.47 -2.94 12.85
C LYS A 72 16.16 -2.28 13.29
N TRP A 73 15.52 -2.83 14.33
CA TRP A 73 14.28 -2.29 14.88
C TRP A 73 14.48 -0.88 15.47
N SER A 74 15.54 -0.68 16.27
CA SER A 74 15.88 0.64 16.82
C SER A 74 16.12 1.67 15.72
N LYS A 75 16.87 1.29 14.67
CA LYS A 75 17.15 2.18 13.53
C LYS A 75 15.87 2.55 12.77
N LEU A 76 14.98 1.59 12.53
CA LEU A 76 13.66 1.82 11.94
C LEU A 76 12.86 2.87 12.75
N LEU A 77 12.75 2.68 14.06
CA LEU A 77 11.99 3.58 14.92
C LEU A 77 12.61 4.98 15.00
N GLN A 78 13.94 5.07 15.02
CA GLN A 78 14.64 6.36 14.97
C GLN A 78 14.34 7.13 13.67
N LYS A 79 14.39 6.44 12.52
CA LYS A 79 14.05 7.05 11.23
C LYS A 79 12.60 7.50 11.19
N ARG A 80 11.69 6.62 11.61
CA ARG A 80 10.26 6.96 11.68
C ARG A 80 9.99 8.17 12.58
N LYS A 81 10.67 8.27 13.71
CA LYS A 81 10.58 9.45 14.59
C LYS A 81 11.09 10.73 13.91
N ALA A 82 12.16 10.63 13.14
CA ALA A 82 12.80 11.77 12.51
C ALA A 82 12.06 12.28 11.26
N THR A 83 11.49 11.37 10.46
CA THR A 83 10.93 11.69 9.13
C THR A 83 9.44 11.41 8.97
N GLY A 84 8.80 10.70 9.92
CA GLY A 84 7.44 10.16 9.80
C GLY A 84 7.38 8.83 9.01
N GLU A 85 8.47 8.42 8.39
CA GLU A 85 8.59 7.18 7.61
C GLU A 85 9.78 6.33 8.04
N PRO A 86 9.80 5.03 7.70
CA PRO A 86 8.84 4.28 6.88
C PRO A 86 7.54 3.97 7.61
N TYR A 87 6.48 3.69 6.86
CA TYR A 87 5.31 2.98 7.38
C TYR A 87 5.70 1.56 7.78
N ILE A 88 4.87 0.91 8.59
CA ILE A 88 5.15 -0.45 9.09
C ILE A 88 3.97 -1.36 8.77
N LEU A 89 4.24 -2.43 8.02
CA LEU A 89 3.27 -3.50 7.74
C LEU A 89 3.66 -4.76 8.52
N PHE A 90 2.86 -5.16 9.51
CA PHE A 90 2.98 -6.44 10.19
C PHE A 90 2.34 -7.54 9.35
N LYS A 91 3.09 -8.07 8.39
CA LYS A 91 2.61 -9.02 7.37
C LYS A 91 1.94 -10.26 7.96
N GLY A 92 2.46 -10.78 9.07
CA GLY A 92 1.88 -11.94 9.75
C GLY A 92 0.47 -11.65 10.27
N ASN A 93 0.30 -10.55 10.99
CA ASN A 93 -0.99 -10.13 11.54
C ASN A 93 -2.00 -9.83 10.43
N THR A 94 -1.56 -9.12 9.39
CA THR A 94 -2.40 -8.83 8.21
C THR A 94 -2.92 -10.12 7.58
N ASN A 95 -2.06 -11.10 7.33
CA ASN A 95 -2.48 -12.36 6.71
C ASN A 95 -3.32 -13.25 7.64
N LYS A 96 -3.16 -13.16 8.95
CA LYS A 96 -4.06 -13.83 9.92
C LYS A 96 -5.47 -13.24 9.89
N ALA A 97 -5.56 -11.91 9.71
CA ALA A 97 -6.82 -11.17 9.65
C ALA A 97 -7.50 -11.20 8.27
N ASN A 98 -6.88 -11.80 7.25
CA ASN A 98 -7.47 -11.91 5.92
C ASN A 98 -8.89 -12.49 5.94
N PRO A 99 -9.79 -12.01 5.07
CA PRO A 99 -11.12 -12.57 4.93
C PRO A 99 -11.07 -14.02 4.44
N ASP A 100 -12.14 -14.76 4.66
CA ASP A 100 -12.23 -16.19 4.30
C ASP A 100 -12.02 -16.42 2.81
N ALA A 101 -12.46 -15.48 1.95
CA ALA A 101 -12.20 -15.52 0.52
C ALA A 101 -10.69 -15.60 0.19
N TYR A 102 -9.84 -14.92 0.94
CA TYR A 102 -8.40 -14.99 0.77
C TYR A 102 -7.83 -16.30 1.34
N LYS A 103 -8.23 -16.67 2.55
CA LYS A 103 -7.77 -17.89 3.23
C LYS A 103 -8.11 -19.14 2.42
N ASN A 104 -9.34 -19.25 1.95
CA ASN A 104 -9.84 -20.40 1.19
C ASN A 104 -9.17 -20.54 -0.20
N ASN A 105 -8.66 -19.46 -0.75
CA ASN A 105 -7.98 -19.44 -2.05
C ASN A 105 -6.45 -19.33 -1.94
N GLY A 106 -5.88 -19.39 -0.73
CA GLY A 106 -4.44 -19.31 -0.49
C GLY A 106 -3.82 -17.95 -0.86
N LEU A 107 -4.64 -16.90 -0.97
CA LEU A 107 -4.18 -15.56 -1.32
C LEU A 107 -3.49 -14.88 -0.14
N LYS A 108 -2.40 -14.18 -0.42
CA LYS A 108 -1.58 -13.54 0.62
C LYS A 108 -1.30 -12.08 0.30
N VAL A 109 -1.29 -11.27 1.34
CA VAL A 109 -0.83 -9.89 1.30
C VAL A 109 0.68 -9.86 1.44
N HIS A 110 1.36 -9.21 0.52
CA HIS A 110 2.81 -9.06 0.51
C HIS A 110 3.28 -7.64 0.76
N MET A 111 2.47 -6.67 0.37
CA MET A 111 2.74 -5.24 0.46
C MET A 111 1.44 -4.47 0.69
N THR A 112 1.55 -3.18 0.88
CA THR A 112 0.43 -2.26 0.99
C THR A 112 0.57 -1.13 -0.04
N ASN A 113 -0.48 -0.31 -0.20
CA ASN A 113 -0.44 0.90 -1.02
C ASN A 113 0.37 2.02 -0.35
N ILE A 114 0.42 3.18 -1.01
CA ILE A 114 1.20 4.33 -0.57
C ILE A 114 0.78 4.87 0.83
N CYS A 115 -0.50 4.83 1.16
CA CYS A 115 -1.04 5.32 2.44
C CYS A 115 -1.17 4.22 3.51
N SER A 116 -0.87 2.96 3.16
CA SER A 116 -0.87 1.77 4.04
C SER A 116 -2.24 1.26 4.49
N GLU A 117 -3.35 1.78 3.96
CA GLU A 117 -4.70 1.33 4.30
C GLU A 117 -5.19 0.15 3.44
N ILE A 118 -4.57 -0.08 2.26
CA ILE A 118 -4.99 -1.12 1.32
C ILE A 118 -4.06 -2.32 1.44
N VAL A 119 -4.62 -3.44 1.85
CA VAL A 119 -3.92 -4.72 2.07
C VAL A 119 -4.55 -5.80 1.20
N LEU A 120 -4.26 -5.76 -0.09
CA LEU A 120 -4.78 -6.68 -1.09
C LEU A 120 -3.71 -7.67 -1.56
N HIS A 121 -4.15 -8.80 -2.11
CA HIS A 121 -3.25 -9.83 -2.64
C HIS A 121 -2.51 -9.32 -3.87
N THR A 122 -1.19 -9.49 -3.90
CA THR A 122 -0.35 -9.24 -5.05
C THR A 122 0.65 -10.37 -5.23
N ASP A 123 0.92 -10.73 -6.47
CA ASP A 123 1.97 -11.68 -6.85
C ASP A 123 2.47 -11.37 -8.27
N GLU A 124 3.24 -12.25 -8.87
CA GLU A 124 3.75 -12.08 -10.24
C GLU A 124 2.66 -11.96 -11.32
N ASN A 125 1.44 -12.45 -11.02
CA ASN A 125 0.30 -12.48 -11.93
C ASN A 125 -0.85 -11.55 -11.53
N HIS A 126 -0.78 -10.92 -10.37
CA HIS A 126 -1.83 -10.10 -9.80
C HIS A 126 -1.29 -8.76 -9.29
N SER A 127 -1.89 -7.69 -9.78
CA SER A 127 -1.61 -6.32 -9.35
C SER A 127 -2.93 -5.60 -9.13
N PHE A 128 -3.21 -5.22 -7.88
CA PHE A 128 -4.51 -4.65 -7.57
C PHE A 128 -4.67 -3.21 -8.02
N VAL A 129 -5.88 -2.92 -8.47
CA VAL A 129 -6.42 -1.56 -8.62
C VAL A 129 -7.48 -1.37 -7.55
N CYS A 130 -7.47 -0.26 -6.87
CA CYS A 130 -8.46 0.10 -5.86
C CYS A 130 -9.24 1.33 -6.32
N CYS A 131 -10.58 1.18 -6.39
CA CYS A 131 -11.50 2.30 -6.55
C CYS A 131 -11.94 2.76 -5.15
N LEU A 132 -11.72 4.04 -4.83
CA LEU A 132 -12.05 4.56 -3.51
C LEU A 132 -12.78 5.90 -3.58
N SER A 133 -13.61 6.14 -2.57
CA SER A 133 -14.27 7.41 -2.30
C SER A 133 -14.42 7.60 -0.79
N SER A 134 -14.93 8.75 -0.38
CA SER A 134 -15.20 9.04 1.03
C SER A 134 -16.49 9.82 1.17
N VAL A 135 -17.25 9.54 2.23
CA VAL A 135 -18.42 10.31 2.62
C VAL A 135 -18.06 11.32 3.70
N ASN A 136 -18.66 12.50 3.64
CA ASN A 136 -18.37 13.57 4.58
C ASN A 136 -19.18 13.38 5.87
N LEU A 137 -18.49 13.07 6.98
CA LEU A 137 -19.13 12.90 8.29
C LEU A 137 -19.73 14.20 8.86
N ALA A 138 -19.22 15.37 8.48
CA ALA A 138 -19.84 16.63 8.86
C ALA A 138 -21.26 16.81 8.29
N LYS A 139 -21.61 16.01 7.28
CA LYS A 139 -22.91 15.95 6.63
C LYS A 139 -23.70 14.69 7.01
N TYR A 140 -23.34 14.02 8.11
CA TYR A 140 -23.95 12.76 8.50
C TYR A 140 -25.48 12.84 8.58
N ASP A 141 -26.04 13.88 9.19
CA ASP A 141 -27.48 14.06 9.33
C ASP A 141 -28.22 14.26 8.00
N GLU A 142 -27.51 14.71 6.94
CA GLU A 142 -28.08 14.88 5.60
C GLU A 142 -28.21 13.55 4.83
N TRP A 143 -27.39 12.55 5.16
CA TRP A 143 -27.33 11.32 4.38
C TRP A 143 -27.59 10.02 5.17
N LYS A 144 -27.58 10.02 6.50
CA LYS A 144 -27.72 8.83 7.35
C LYS A 144 -28.98 7.98 7.07
N ASP A 145 -30.07 8.66 6.69
CA ASP A 145 -31.38 8.03 6.42
C ASP A 145 -31.65 7.88 4.91
N THR A 146 -30.62 8.00 4.08
CA THR A 146 -30.67 7.84 2.62
C THR A 146 -29.96 6.59 2.16
N ASN A 147 -30.03 6.29 0.86
CA ASN A 147 -29.29 5.19 0.23
C ASN A 147 -27.86 5.57 -0.16
N LEU A 148 -27.32 6.73 0.30
CA LEU A 148 -26.04 7.26 -0.17
C LEU A 148 -24.89 6.24 -0.11
N VAL A 149 -24.77 5.51 1.00
CA VAL A 149 -23.70 4.51 1.17
C VAL A 149 -23.83 3.37 0.15
N TYR A 150 -25.05 2.89 -0.04
CA TYR A 150 -25.37 1.85 -1.03
C TYR A 150 -25.08 2.34 -2.45
N ASP A 151 -25.57 3.50 -2.81
CA ASP A 151 -25.38 4.11 -4.13
C ASP A 151 -23.91 4.40 -4.42
N ALA A 152 -23.14 4.84 -3.40
CA ALA A 152 -21.71 5.07 -3.52
C ALA A 152 -20.91 3.78 -3.81
N ILE A 153 -21.29 2.66 -3.19
CA ILE A 153 -20.66 1.35 -3.48
C ILE A 153 -20.99 0.91 -4.91
N TRP A 154 -22.24 1.03 -5.35
CA TRP A 154 -22.63 0.74 -6.73
C TRP A 154 -21.89 1.61 -7.74
N PHE A 155 -21.76 2.90 -7.42
CA PHE A 155 -21.00 3.82 -8.27
C PHE A 155 -19.52 3.41 -8.39
N LEU A 156 -18.88 3.06 -7.27
CA LEU A 156 -17.47 2.60 -7.27
C LEU A 156 -17.31 1.29 -8.07
N ASP A 157 -18.27 0.37 -7.97
CA ASP A 157 -18.25 -0.86 -8.75
C ASP A 157 -18.37 -0.56 -10.27
N GLY A 158 -19.22 0.39 -10.64
CA GLY A 158 -19.31 0.89 -12.01
C GLY A 158 -18.02 1.52 -12.53
N VAL A 159 -17.33 2.30 -11.69
CA VAL A 159 -15.99 2.87 -12.00
C VAL A 159 -14.96 1.77 -12.23
N LEU A 160 -14.97 0.73 -11.40
CA LEU A 160 -14.07 -0.41 -11.57
C LEU A 160 -14.39 -1.19 -12.86
N GLU A 161 -15.67 -1.38 -13.19
CA GLU A 161 -16.08 -2.00 -14.45
C GLU A 161 -15.60 -1.20 -15.66
N GLU A 162 -15.72 0.11 -15.62
CA GLU A 162 -15.21 1.01 -16.67
C GLU A 162 -13.69 0.86 -16.85
N PHE A 163 -12.94 0.76 -15.75
CA PHE A 163 -11.51 0.45 -15.80
C PHE A 163 -11.26 -0.89 -16.50
N ILE A 164 -11.98 -1.96 -16.12
CA ILE A 164 -11.84 -3.29 -16.71
C ILE A 164 -12.06 -3.23 -18.22
N GLN A 165 -13.12 -2.59 -18.66
CA GLN A 165 -13.46 -2.50 -20.08
C GLN A 165 -12.41 -1.71 -20.88
N LYS A 166 -11.93 -0.61 -20.35
CA LYS A 166 -10.94 0.25 -21.02
C LYS A 166 -9.52 -0.32 -21.00
N ALA A 167 -9.13 -1.00 -19.93
CA ALA A 167 -7.79 -1.57 -19.78
C ALA A 167 -7.64 -2.95 -20.42
N LYS A 168 -8.74 -3.64 -20.72
CA LYS A 168 -8.73 -4.96 -21.36
C LYS A 168 -8.04 -4.90 -22.74
N GLY A 169 -6.99 -5.71 -22.87
CA GLY A 169 -6.20 -5.79 -24.11
C GLY A 169 -5.10 -4.72 -24.24
N LEU A 170 -4.93 -3.85 -23.25
CA LEU A 170 -3.79 -2.94 -23.20
C LEU A 170 -2.57 -3.63 -22.59
N ASN A 171 -1.41 -3.51 -23.26
CA ASN A 171 -0.16 -4.08 -22.77
C ASN A 171 0.22 -3.47 -21.41
N GLY A 172 0.61 -4.36 -20.47
CA GLY A 172 1.02 -3.97 -19.13
C GLY A 172 -0.10 -3.85 -18.10
N PHE A 173 -1.37 -4.02 -18.53
CA PHE A 173 -2.53 -3.98 -17.62
C PHE A 173 -3.13 -5.36 -17.32
N GLU A 174 -2.57 -6.44 -17.86
CA GLU A 174 -3.12 -7.80 -17.77
C GLU A 174 -3.31 -8.24 -16.32
N ASN A 175 -2.30 -8.02 -15.47
CA ASN A 175 -2.35 -8.37 -14.05
C ASN A 175 -3.39 -7.52 -13.29
N SER A 176 -3.49 -6.24 -13.62
CA SER A 176 -4.43 -5.33 -12.99
C SER A 176 -5.88 -5.66 -13.38
N VAL A 177 -6.13 -5.93 -14.66
CA VAL A 177 -7.44 -6.37 -15.16
C VAL A 177 -7.84 -7.70 -14.53
N ARG A 178 -6.93 -8.68 -14.47
CA ARG A 178 -7.18 -9.98 -13.83
C ARG A 178 -7.58 -9.82 -12.36
N SER A 179 -6.86 -8.98 -11.62
CA SER A 179 -7.14 -8.70 -10.22
C SER A 179 -8.46 -7.96 -10.03
N ALA A 180 -8.75 -6.98 -10.88
CA ALA A 180 -10.00 -6.23 -10.85
C ALA A 180 -11.22 -7.11 -11.12
N VAL A 181 -11.16 -7.98 -12.15
CA VAL A 181 -12.23 -8.93 -12.47
C VAL A 181 -12.50 -9.92 -11.33
N LYS A 182 -11.44 -10.46 -10.72
CA LYS A 182 -11.59 -11.49 -9.67
C LYS A 182 -11.89 -10.92 -8.29
N GLY A 183 -11.29 -9.79 -7.95
CA GLY A 183 -11.29 -9.26 -6.59
C GLY A 183 -12.31 -8.15 -6.37
N ARG A 184 -12.61 -7.35 -7.37
CA ARG A 184 -13.52 -6.17 -7.33
C ARG A 184 -13.35 -5.34 -6.05
N ALA A 185 -12.10 -4.94 -5.79
CA ALA A 185 -11.77 -4.25 -4.56
C ALA A 185 -12.27 -2.81 -4.58
N LEU A 186 -13.12 -2.46 -3.62
CA LEU A 186 -13.71 -1.15 -3.43
C LEU A 186 -13.40 -0.63 -2.04
N GLY A 187 -13.17 0.67 -1.92
CA GLY A 187 -12.95 1.33 -0.63
C GLY A 187 -13.89 2.52 -0.47
N LEU A 188 -14.80 2.47 0.47
CA LEU A 188 -15.61 3.61 0.89
C LEU A 188 -15.18 4.03 2.30
N GLY A 189 -14.53 5.18 2.38
CA GLY A 189 -14.06 5.75 3.62
C GLY A 189 -14.95 6.90 4.11
N VAL A 190 -14.46 7.57 5.14
CA VAL A 190 -15.09 8.77 5.71
C VAL A 190 -14.06 9.91 5.80
N LEU A 191 -14.51 11.14 5.73
CA LEU A 191 -13.71 12.34 5.95
C LEU A 191 -14.44 13.33 6.86
#